data_186271a9dce3937fb0f9f57592beb39c
#
_entry.id   186271a9dce3937fb0f9f57592beb39c
#
_cell.length_a   1.000
_cell.length_b   1.000
_cell.length_c   1.000
_cell.angle_alpha   90.00
_cell.angle_beta   90.00
_cell.angle_gamma   90.00
#
_symmetry.space_group_name_H-M   'P 1'
#
loop_
_entity.id
_entity.type
_entity.pdbx_description
1 polymer ?
#
loop_
_entity_poly.entity_id
_entity_poly.type
_entity_poly.pdbx_seq_one_letter_code
_entity_poly.pdbx_strand_id
1 'polypeptide(L)'
;MFGIVRPCRHRLGEKLGAEWTAHLCGLCLALRGDHGQFARIVTNYDGLLVSVLTEAQAHRDSRAGGLRRTAGPCPLRGMRSASVALGEGPRLAAAVSLVLASAKVRDHVADGDGLLARRPVALAARRVADNWSRAGARTGAGVGFDTAVLLDAVDRQAGVEALAGPGTPILAVTEPTETATAEAFAHTAVLAGRPGNAAPLAEAGRLFGRLAHLLDAVEDRAADAATGAWNPLTATGTPLVEARRLADDAVHGIRLALSEVEFGDGRLAHRLLVHELRRSVDRAFGTESCGHAPEGAFGPPQGPHAPQAPHDLNRPSHPYAGGGEPPRPGGRGFWAGCVMAVGLCCTCKVCCADEFEGPWSGRKRSGWCNCGSCCDGCDCCCDGCDCCDCDCSCCDC
;
A
#
# COMPACT_ATOMS: atom_id res chain seq x y z
N MET A 1 2.54 3.49 7.39
CA MET A 1 3.54 2.68 6.67
C MET A 1 2.90 2.13 5.41
N PHE A 2 3.40 2.49 4.23
CA PHE A 2 2.80 2.10 2.94
C PHE A 2 3.52 0.93 2.26
N GLY A 3 4.39 0.25 3.01
CA GLY A 3 5.23 -0.82 2.52
C GLY A 3 6.55 -0.34 1.92
N ILE A 4 7.56 -1.18 2.07
CA ILE A 4 8.91 -0.92 1.56
C ILE A 4 9.01 -1.17 0.06
N VAL A 5 8.17 -2.08 -0.49
CA VAL A 5 8.12 -2.38 -1.92
C VAL A 5 7.24 -1.38 -2.63
N ARG A 6 7.86 -0.44 -3.35
CA ARG A 6 7.17 0.63 -4.10
C ARG A 6 7.54 0.55 -5.59
N PRO A 7 7.00 -0.43 -6.33
CA PRO A 7 7.40 -0.64 -7.71
C PRO A 7 6.97 0.53 -8.60
N CYS A 8 7.91 1.07 -9.38
CA CYS A 8 7.62 2.08 -10.37
C CYS A 8 7.07 1.42 -11.65
N ARG A 9 5.92 1.90 -12.15
CA ARG A 9 5.27 1.37 -13.35
C ARG A 9 6.19 1.35 -14.57
N HIS A 10 6.99 2.39 -14.76
CA HIS A 10 7.94 2.48 -15.87
C HIS A 10 9.04 1.41 -15.77
N ARG A 11 9.45 1.03 -14.57
CA ARG A 11 10.52 0.04 -14.33
C ARG A 11 10.02 -1.40 -14.37
N LEU A 12 8.77 -1.66 -14.00
CA LEU A 12 8.16 -2.98 -14.13
C LEU A 12 7.95 -3.36 -15.60
N GLY A 13 7.80 -2.37 -16.47
CA GLY A 13 7.35 -2.58 -17.83
C GLY A 13 5.86 -2.93 -17.88
N GLU A 14 5.30 -2.96 -19.06
CA GLU A 14 3.85 -3.10 -19.26
C GLU A 14 3.31 -4.42 -18.69
N LYS A 15 3.97 -5.55 -18.98
CA LYS A 15 3.51 -6.88 -18.59
C LYS A 15 3.52 -7.09 -17.08
N LEU A 16 4.67 -6.88 -16.41
CA LEU A 16 4.75 -7.05 -14.96
C LEU A 16 3.95 -5.97 -14.21
N GLY A 17 3.82 -4.77 -14.78
CA GLY A 17 2.94 -3.73 -14.27
C GLY A 17 1.46 -4.13 -14.29
N ALA A 18 1.01 -4.80 -15.36
CA ALA A 18 -0.34 -5.36 -15.44
C ALA A 18 -0.54 -6.49 -14.42
N GLU A 19 0.45 -7.39 -14.26
CA GLU A 19 0.43 -8.46 -13.26
C GLU A 19 0.34 -7.88 -11.83
N TRP A 20 1.18 -6.90 -11.50
CA TRP A 20 1.13 -6.20 -10.21
C TRP A 20 -0.23 -5.56 -9.95
N THR A 21 -0.77 -4.86 -10.96
CA THR A 21 -2.10 -4.23 -10.86
C THR A 21 -3.20 -5.27 -10.65
N ALA A 22 -3.07 -6.45 -11.24
CA ALA A 22 -4.03 -7.53 -11.05
C ALA A 22 -4.07 -8.05 -9.60
N HIS A 23 -2.92 -8.17 -8.93
CA HIS A 23 -2.86 -8.50 -7.49
C HIS A 23 -3.44 -7.38 -6.63
N LEU A 24 -3.10 -6.12 -6.92
CA LEU A 24 -3.66 -4.95 -6.21
C LEU A 24 -5.19 -4.90 -6.31
N CYS A 25 -5.71 -5.12 -7.50
CA CYS A 25 -7.15 -5.19 -7.72
C CYS A 25 -7.78 -6.43 -7.07
N GLY A 26 -7.07 -7.57 -7.06
CA GLY A 26 -7.50 -8.79 -6.38
C GLY A 26 -7.68 -8.57 -4.88
N LEU A 27 -6.66 -7.99 -4.21
CA LEU A 27 -6.74 -7.61 -2.80
C LEU A 27 -7.89 -6.62 -2.54
N CYS A 28 -8.00 -5.57 -3.36
CA CYS A 28 -9.05 -4.57 -3.23
C CYS A 28 -10.46 -5.20 -3.34
N LEU A 29 -10.65 -6.18 -4.23
CA LEU A 29 -11.92 -6.90 -4.38
C LEU A 29 -12.17 -7.90 -3.25
N ALA A 30 -11.15 -8.59 -2.75
CA ALA A 30 -11.26 -9.46 -1.58
C ALA A 30 -11.71 -8.65 -0.35
N LEU A 31 -11.05 -7.51 -0.08
CA LEU A 31 -11.44 -6.60 0.99
C LEU A 31 -12.88 -6.09 0.83
N ARG A 32 -13.28 -5.71 -0.38
CA ARG A 32 -14.64 -5.23 -0.65
C ARG A 32 -15.68 -6.33 -0.49
N GLY A 33 -15.43 -7.51 -1.05
CA GLY A 33 -16.39 -8.61 -1.08
C GLY A 33 -16.71 -9.14 0.30
N ASP A 34 -15.66 -9.34 1.10
CA ASP A 34 -15.79 -9.98 2.41
C ASP A 34 -16.06 -8.97 3.54
N HIS A 35 -15.68 -7.68 3.38
CA HIS A 35 -15.66 -6.69 4.47
C HIS A 35 -16.23 -5.32 4.10
N GLY A 36 -16.79 -5.16 2.90
CA GLY A 36 -17.45 -3.95 2.43
C GLY A 36 -16.49 -2.87 1.89
N GLN A 37 -17.06 -1.78 1.39
CA GLN A 37 -16.32 -0.74 0.66
C GLN A 37 -15.25 -0.04 1.52
N PHE A 38 -15.52 0.15 2.81
CA PHE A 38 -14.60 0.84 3.72
C PHE A 38 -13.31 0.05 3.97
N ALA A 39 -13.36 -1.27 3.95
CA ALA A 39 -12.17 -2.10 4.14
C ALA A 39 -11.10 -1.91 3.04
N ARG A 40 -11.46 -1.34 1.90
CA ARG A 40 -10.49 -1.05 0.81
C ARG A 40 -9.42 -0.03 1.20
N ILE A 41 -9.64 0.77 2.24
CA ILE A 41 -8.66 1.74 2.73
C ILE A 41 -7.42 1.07 3.33
N VAL A 42 -7.55 -0.19 3.79
CA VAL A 42 -6.42 -0.95 4.37
C VAL A 42 -5.55 -1.66 3.34
N THR A 43 -5.75 -1.41 2.04
CA THR A 43 -4.89 -1.99 1.00
C THR A 43 -3.43 -1.65 1.26
N ASN A 44 -2.59 -2.67 1.46
CA ASN A 44 -1.17 -2.55 1.78
C ASN A 44 -0.33 -3.21 0.68
N TYR A 45 0.74 -2.55 0.24
CA TYR A 45 1.63 -3.07 -0.80
C TYR A 45 2.46 -4.26 -0.34
N ASP A 46 2.94 -4.27 0.92
CA ASP A 46 3.69 -5.41 1.43
C ASP A 46 2.80 -6.64 1.60
N GLY A 47 1.54 -6.44 2.01
CA GLY A 47 0.54 -7.51 2.03
C GLY A 47 0.27 -8.12 0.65
N LEU A 48 0.50 -7.37 -0.46
CA LEU A 48 0.36 -7.92 -1.81
C LEU A 48 1.40 -9.00 -2.13
N LEU A 49 2.57 -8.96 -1.48
CA LEU A 49 3.63 -9.94 -1.75
C LEU A 49 3.18 -11.37 -1.49
N VAL A 50 2.35 -11.61 -0.46
CA VAL A 50 1.83 -12.95 -0.20
C VAL A 50 0.91 -13.43 -1.34
N SER A 51 0.14 -12.52 -1.95
CA SER A 51 -0.66 -12.85 -3.14
C SER A 51 0.21 -13.15 -4.36
N VAL A 52 1.28 -12.37 -4.57
CA VAL A 52 2.25 -12.59 -5.65
C VAL A 52 2.99 -13.91 -5.47
N LEU A 53 3.47 -14.20 -4.25
CA LEU A 53 4.20 -15.44 -3.94
C LEU A 53 3.31 -16.65 -4.11
N THR A 54 2.05 -16.61 -3.66
CA THR A 54 1.10 -17.72 -3.86
C THR A 54 0.92 -18.03 -5.35
N GLU A 55 0.65 -17.01 -6.17
CA GLU A 55 0.46 -17.24 -7.61
C GLU A 55 1.75 -17.61 -8.33
N ALA A 56 2.91 -17.09 -7.90
CA ALA A 56 4.21 -17.39 -8.49
C ALA A 56 4.57 -18.89 -8.41
N GLN A 57 4.11 -19.58 -7.36
CA GLN A 57 4.32 -20.99 -7.12
C GLN A 57 3.31 -21.90 -7.83
N ALA A 58 2.17 -21.35 -8.30
CA ALA A 58 1.12 -22.14 -8.92
C ALA A 58 1.61 -22.84 -10.20
N HIS A 59 1.13 -24.06 -10.45
CA HIS A 59 1.38 -24.75 -11.70
C HIS A 59 0.87 -23.97 -12.90
N ARG A 60 1.55 -24.08 -14.05
CA ARG A 60 1.17 -23.35 -15.27
C ARG A 60 -0.24 -23.67 -15.75
N ASP A 61 -0.66 -24.93 -15.60
CA ASP A 61 -1.99 -25.39 -16.02
C ASP A 61 -3.10 -24.81 -15.13
N SER A 62 -2.83 -24.62 -13.83
CA SER A 62 -3.76 -23.98 -12.90
C SER A 62 -3.96 -22.49 -13.18
N ARG A 63 -2.98 -21.83 -13.80
CA ARG A 63 -3.10 -20.41 -14.22
C ARG A 63 -4.03 -20.21 -15.39
N ALA A 64 -4.13 -21.18 -16.30
CA ALA A 64 -4.99 -21.09 -17.46
C ALA A 64 -6.49 -21.21 -17.10
N GLY A 65 -6.82 -21.78 -15.92
CA GLY A 65 -8.17 -22.21 -15.59
C GLY A 65 -8.89 -21.48 -14.45
N GLY A 66 -8.28 -20.60 -13.65
CA GLY A 66 -9.03 -20.12 -12.48
C GLY A 66 -8.44 -19.02 -11.60
N LEU A 67 -7.17 -18.69 -11.74
CA LEU A 67 -6.53 -17.68 -10.85
C LEU A 67 -6.74 -16.23 -11.30
N ARG A 68 -7.39 -16.02 -12.41
CA ARG A 68 -7.65 -14.69 -12.98
C ARG A 68 -9.06 -14.57 -13.51
N ARG A 69 -9.66 -13.38 -13.35
CA ARG A 69 -10.90 -12.99 -14.03
C ARG A 69 -10.81 -11.56 -14.53
N THR A 70 -11.63 -11.19 -15.48
CA THR A 70 -11.82 -9.80 -15.86
C THR A 70 -12.80 -9.16 -14.88
N ALA A 71 -12.33 -8.13 -14.15
CA ALA A 71 -13.21 -7.28 -13.36
C ALA A 71 -13.73 -6.12 -14.22
N GLY A 72 -14.98 -5.75 -13.99
CA GLY A 72 -15.63 -4.64 -14.66
C GLY A 72 -14.98 -3.28 -14.43
N PRO A 73 -15.53 -2.22 -15.00
CA PRO A 73 -15.01 -0.86 -14.89
C PRO A 73 -14.85 -0.42 -13.43
N CYS A 74 -13.77 0.32 -13.12
CA CYS A 74 -13.51 0.80 -11.77
C CYS A 74 -13.03 2.25 -11.81
N PRO A 75 -13.60 3.16 -11.02
CA PRO A 75 -13.18 4.58 -10.98
C PRO A 75 -11.69 4.75 -10.66
N LEU A 76 -11.14 3.90 -9.79
CA LEU A 76 -9.71 3.94 -9.46
C LEU A 76 -8.80 3.50 -10.62
N ARG A 77 -9.35 2.86 -11.63
CA ARG A 77 -8.66 2.46 -12.88
C ARG A 77 -9.06 3.32 -14.08
N GLY A 78 -9.68 4.46 -13.85
CA GLY A 78 -10.17 5.29 -14.96
C GLY A 78 -11.25 4.58 -15.76
N MET A 79 -12.22 3.94 -15.10
CA MET A 79 -13.35 3.20 -15.70
C MET A 79 -12.93 2.08 -16.66
N ARG A 80 -11.71 1.55 -16.53
CA ARG A 80 -11.23 0.44 -17.36
C ARG A 80 -11.48 -0.90 -16.68
N SER A 81 -11.81 -1.92 -17.47
CA SER A 81 -11.76 -3.32 -17.06
C SER A 81 -10.31 -3.78 -16.92
N ALA A 82 -10.03 -4.75 -16.08
CA ALA A 82 -8.70 -5.33 -15.94
C ALA A 82 -8.76 -6.78 -15.46
N SER A 83 -7.74 -7.55 -15.81
CA SER A 83 -7.52 -8.85 -15.21
C SER A 83 -7.20 -8.66 -13.72
N VAL A 84 -7.78 -9.47 -12.85
CA VAL A 84 -7.60 -9.43 -11.41
C VAL A 84 -7.25 -10.82 -10.88
N ALA A 85 -6.34 -10.87 -9.90
CA ALA A 85 -6.00 -12.10 -9.21
C ALA A 85 -7.17 -12.58 -8.35
N LEU A 86 -7.39 -13.87 -8.31
CA LEU A 86 -8.43 -14.55 -7.55
C LEU A 86 -7.82 -15.65 -6.66
N GLY A 87 -8.66 -16.21 -5.80
CA GLY A 87 -8.31 -17.36 -4.98
C GLY A 87 -7.75 -16.98 -3.62
N GLU A 88 -6.96 -17.86 -3.04
CA GLU A 88 -6.54 -17.80 -1.64
C GLU A 88 -5.43 -16.76 -1.41
N GLY A 89 -4.57 -16.49 -2.40
CA GLY A 89 -3.51 -15.48 -2.28
C GLY A 89 -4.03 -14.07 -1.97
N PRO A 90 -4.95 -13.50 -2.76
CA PRO A 90 -5.59 -12.22 -2.43
C PRO A 90 -6.38 -12.23 -1.11
N ARG A 91 -6.96 -13.38 -0.69
CA ARG A 91 -7.65 -13.51 0.60
C ARG A 91 -6.65 -13.53 1.77
N LEU A 92 -5.52 -14.23 1.65
CA LEU A 92 -4.43 -14.14 2.62
C LEU A 92 -3.92 -12.70 2.74
N ALA A 93 -3.69 -12.03 1.61
CA ALA A 93 -3.29 -10.61 1.59
C ALA A 93 -4.32 -9.71 2.30
N ALA A 94 -5.61 -9.98 2.15
CA ALA A 94 -6.67 -9.25 2.84
C ALA A 94 -6.65 -9.50 4.34
N ALA A 95 -6.48 -10.76 4.77
CA ALA A 95 -6.38 -11.12 6.19
C ALA A 95 -5.21 -10.39 6.87
N VAL A 96 -4.01 -10.48 6.29
CA VAL A 96 -2.79 -9.80 6.79
C VAL A 96 -3.01 -8.29 6.84
N SER A 97 -3.53 -7.68 5.77
CA SER A 97 -3.76 -6.23 5.71
C SER A 97 -4.74 -5.74 6.77
N LEU A 98 -5.82 -6.48 7.03
CA LEU A 98 -6.83 -6.12 8.05
C LEU A 98 -6.24 -6.20 9.47
N VAL A 99 -5.49 -7.26 9.77
CA VAL A 99 -4.87 -7.42 11.09
C VAL A 99 -3.84 -6.33 11.35
N LEU A 100 -2.93 -6.09 10.39
CA LEU A 100 -1.91 -5.04 10.54
C LEU A 100 -2.52 -3.63 10.63
N ALA A 101 -3.58 -3.35 9.86
CA ALA A 101 -4.30 -2.08 9.97
C ALA A 101 -5.00 -1.93 11.32
N SER A 102 -5.57 -3.01 11.86
CA SER A 102 -6.19 -2.98 13.20
C SER A 102 -5.16 -2.68 14.29
N ALA A 103 -3.98 -3.31 14.22
CA ALA A 103 -2.88 -3.07 15.14
C ALA A 103 -2.41 -1.61 15.07
N LYS A 104 -2.19 -1.09 13.86
CA LYS A 104 -1.77 0.31 13.67
C LYS A 104 -2.80 1.32 14.20
N VAL A 105 -4.09 1.07 14.00
CA VAL A 105 -5.13 1.97 14.56
C VAL A 105 -5.12 1.92 16.09
N ARG A 106 -4.91 0.75 16.71
CA ARG A 106 -4.81 0.63 18.17
C ARG A 106 -3.60 1.38 18.73
N ASP A 107 -2.47 1.31 18.05
CA ASP A 107 -1.24 2.02 18.36
C ASP A 107 -1.47 3.54 18.36
N HIS A 108 -1.94 4.11 17.25
CA HIS A 108 -2.30 5.53 17.19
C HIS A 108 -3.34 5.98 18.21
N VAL A 109 -4.25 5.10 18.63
CA VAL A 109 -5.22 5.40 19.70
C VAL A 109 -4.55 5.37 21.07
N ALA A 110 -3.57 4.48 21.29
CA ALA A 110 -2.78 4.43 22.53
C ALA A 110 -1.92 5.69 22.69
N ASP A 111 -1.29 6.13 21.61
CA ASP A 111 -0.44 7.33 21.57
C ASP A 111 -1.25 8.64 21.63
N GLY A 112 -2.55 8.57 21.36
CA GLY A 112 -3.43 9.75 21.38
C GLY A 112 -3.17 10.72 20.23
N ASP A 113 -2.79 10.23 19.06
CA ASP A 113 -2.39 11.02 17.91
C ASP A 113 -3.50 11.92 17.36
N GLY A 114 -3.26 13.21 17.30
CA GLY A 114 -4.11 14.18 16.66
C GLY A 114 -5.58 14.12 17.12
N LEU A 115 -6.51 13.77 16.21
CA LEU A 115 -7.94 13.64 16.54
C LEU A 115 -8.24 12.44 17.44
N LEU A 116 -7.37 11.42 17.49
CA LEU A 116 -7.54 10.24 18.33
C LEU A 116 -7.32 10.52 19.81
N ALA A 117 -6.76 11.68 20.19
CA ALA A 117 -6.76 12.18 21.57
C ALA A 117 -8.18 12.44 22.11
N ARG A 118 -9.17 12.64 21.21
CA ARG A 118 -10.56 12.86 21.60
C ARG A 118 -11.26 11.54 21.91
N ARG A 119 -11.74 11.36 23.15
CA ARG A 119 -12.40 10.11 23.61
C ARG A 119 -13.43 9.53 22.64
N PRO A 120 -14.40 10.30 22.07
CA PRO A 120 -15.41 9.72 21.17
C PRO A 120 -14.79 9.20 19.87
N VAL A 121 -13.75 9.88 19.33
CA VAL A 121 -13.03 9.46 18.13
C VAL A 121 -12.20 8.22 18.41
N ALA A 122 -11.49 8.17 19.54
CA ALA A 122 -10.74 7.01 19.99
C ALA A 122 -11.63 5.77 20.14
N LEU A 123 -12.80 5.91 20.75
CA LEU A 123 -13.77 4.82 20.89
C LEU A 123 -14.29 4.30 19.55
N ALA A 124 -14.57 5.20 18.60
CA ALA A 124 -14.97 4.81 17.25
C ALA A 124 -13.83 4.08 16.52
N ALA A 125 -12.60 4.60 16.60
CA ALA A 125 -11.42 4.01 16.00
C ALA A 125 -11.12 2.60 16.57
N ARG A 126 -11.23 2.41 17.90
CA ARG A 126 -11.09 1.10 18.54
C ARG A 126 -12.12 0.10 18.02
N ARG A 127 -13.39 0.50 17.87
CA ARG A 127 -14.45 -0.38 17.31
C ARG A 127 -14.13 -0.79 15.87
N VAL A 128 -13.62 0.14 15.06
CA VAL A 128 -13.17 -0.16 13.68
C VAL A 128 -12.02 -1.15 13.70
N ALA A 129 -11.00 -0.92 14.52
CA ALA A 129 -9.86 -1.81 14.69
C ALA A 129 -10.29 -3.22 15.13
N ASP A 130 -11.18 -3.33 16.11
CA ASP A 130 -11.72 -4.62 16.60
C ASP A 130 -12.52 -5.35 15.52
N ASN A 131 -13.27 -4.61 14.70
CA ASN A 131 -13.98 -5.20 13.56
C ASN A 131 -13.01 -5.72 12.50
N TRP A 132 -11.95 -4.96 12.17
CA TRP A 132 -10.94 -5.40 11.23
C TRP A 132 -10.12 -6.59 11.72
N SER A 133 -9.76 -6.62 13.00
CA SER A 133 -9.07 -7.77 13.61
C SER A 133 -9.91 -9.04 13.49
N ARG A 134 -11.18 -8.99 13.89
CA ARG A 134 -12.11 -10.13 13.77
C ARG A 134 -12.35 -10.53 12.30
N ALA A 135 -12.43 -9.55 11.41
CA ALA A 135 -12.58 -9.77 9.97
C ALA A 135 -11.34 -10.47 9.40
N GLY A 136 -10.14 -9.99 9.74
CA GLY A 136 -8.88 -10.60 9.35
C GLY A 136 -8.75 -12.04 9.84
N ALA A 137 -9.11 -12.29 11.12
CA ALA A 137 -9.09 -13.64 11.69
C ALA A 137 -10.03 -14.62 10.96
N ARG A 138 -11.26 -14.19 10.64
CA ARG A 138 -12.18 -15.03 9.84
C ARG A 138 -11.66 -15.32 8.44
N THR A 139 -11.11 -14.32 7.77
CA THR A 139 -10.56 -14.48 6.42
C THR A 139 -9.31 -15.37 6.45
N GLY A 140 -8.43 -15.18 7.45
CA GLY A 140 -7.26 -16.04 7.68
C GLY A 140 -7.66 -17.49 7.92
N ALA A 141 -8.59 -17.74 8.83
CA ALA A 141 -9.11 -19.09 9.08
C ALA A 141 -9.69 -19.73 7.81
N GLY A 142 -10.36 -18.95 6.97
CA GLY A 142 -10.92 -19.42 5.69
C GLY A 142 -9.86 -19.82 4.65
N VAL A 143 -8.59 -19.46 4.85
CA VAL A 143 -7.43 -19.88 4.05
C VAL A 143 -6.42 -20.68 4.87
N GLY A 144 -6.82 -21.18 6.03
CA GLY A 144 -5.98 -22.01 6.91
C GLY A 144 -4.82 -21.26 7.58
N PHE A 145 -4.85 -19.93 7.62
CA PHE A 145 -3.82 -19.10 8.24
C PHE A 145 -4.26 -18.60 9.62
N ASP A 146 -3.49 -18.94 10.65
CA ASP A 146 -3.72 -18.40 11.98
C ASP A 146 -3.13 -16.98 12.11
N THR A 147 -4.01 -16.00 12.14
CA THR A 147 -3.61 -14.59 12.29
C THR A 147 -3.17 -14.23 13.71
N ALA A 148 -3.31 -15.11 14.69
CA ALA A 148 -2.83 -14.87 16.05
C ALA A 148 -1.33 -14.61 16.06
N VAL A 149 -0.55 -15.28 15.19
CA VAL A 149 0.90 -15.04 15.06
C VAL A 149 1.26 -13.58 14.75
N LEU A 150 0.41 -12.89 13.97
CA LEU A 150 0.63 -11.47 13.66
C LEU A 150 0.30 -10.58 14.88
N LEU A 151 -0.74 -10.91 15.62
CA LEU A 151 -1.14 -10.17 16.83
C LEU A 151 -0.13 -10.37 17.94
N ASP A 152 0.32 -11.60 18.17
CA ASP A 152 1.35 -11.92 19.15
C ASP A 152 2.68 -11.20 18.83
N ALA A 153 3.02 -11.06 17.56
CA ALA A 153 4.20 -10.30 17.15
C ALA A 153 4.05 -8.80 17.48
N VAL A 154 2.87 -8.22 17.26
CA VAL A 154 2.58 -6.82 17.62
C VAL A 154 2.66 -6.62 19.15
N ASP A 155 2.06 -7.51 19.91
CA ASP A 155 2.06 -7.43 21.38
C ASP A 155 3.49 -7.60 21.93
N ARG A 156 4.29 -8.52 21.38
CA ARG A 156 5.70 -8.68 21.75
C ARG A 156 6.56 -7.48 21.35
N GLN A 157 6.25 -6.83 20.22
CA GLN A 157 6.98 -5.66 19.74
C GLN A 157 7.01 -4.55 20.79
N ALA A 158 5.85 -4.20 21.36
CA ALA A 158 5.75 -3.19 22.41
C ALA A 158 6.61 -3.54 23.65
N GLY A 159 6.63 -4.84 24.04
CA GLY A 159 7.46 -5.31 25.14
C GLY A 159 8.96 -5.21 24.87
N VAL A 160 9.38 -5.55 23.65
CA VAL A 160 10.78 -5.46 23.23
C VAL A 160 11.24 -4.00 23.16
N GLU A 161 10.41 -3.11 22.61
CA GLU A 161 10.70 -1.67 22.52
C GLU A 161 10.83 -1.01 23.89
N ALA A 162 9.95 -1.38 24.83
CA ALA A 162 10.02 -0.87 26.21
C ALA A 162 11.30 -1.29 26.96
N LEU A 163 11.91 -2.41 26.58
CA LEU A 163 13.13 -2.94 27.18
C LEU A 163 14.40 -2.56 26.41
N ALA A 164 14.26 -2.10 25.16
CA ALA A 164 15.40 -1.77 24.32
C ALA A 164 16.10 -0.48 24.79
N GLY A 165 17.41 -0.55 24.93
CA GLY A 165 18.27 0.58 25.34
C GLY A 165 19.63 0.50 24.66
N PRO A 166 20.55 1.46 24.98
CA PRO A 166 21.88 1.48 24.41
C PRO A 166 22.61 0.14 24.57
N GLY A 167 23.09 -0.42 23.46
CA GLY A 167 23.76 -1.72 23.42
C GLY A 167 22.83 -2.93 23.24
N THR A 168 21.51 -2.76 23.22
CA THR A 168 20.59 -3.83 22.82
C THR A 168 20.83 -4.17 21.35
N PRO A 169 21.03 -5.45 20.96
CA PRO A 169 21.19 -5.82 19.57
C PRO A 169 19.94 -5.42 18.76
N ILE A 170 20.11 -4.66 17.68
CA ILE A 170 18.99 -4.22 16.84
C ILE A 170 18.15 -5.39 16.31
N LEU A 171 18.76 -6.55 16.08
CA LEU A 171 18.08 -7.75 15.62
C LEU A 171 17.13 -8.34 16.68
N ALA A 172 17.32 -8.05 17.97
CA ALA A 172 16.34 -8.42 18.99
C ALA A 172 15.08 -7.55 18.87
N VAL A 173 15.22 -6.31 18.40
CA VAL A 173 14.09 -5.40 18.18
C VAL A 173 13.32 -5.75 16.91
N THR A 174 13.98 -6.26 15.88
CA THR A 174 13.33 -6.64 14.62
C THR A 174 12.66 -8.02 14.66
N GLU A 175 13.01 -8.89 15.65
CA GLU A 175 12.60 -10.29 15.73
C GLU A 175 11.07 -10.51 15.65
N PRO A 176 10.20 -9.75 16.36
CA PRO A 176 8.76 -9.98 16.27
C PRO A 176 8.22 -9.79 14.84
N THR A 177 8.67 -8.76 14.13
CA THR A 177 8.30 -8.50 12.73
C THR A 177 8.86 -9.59 11.81
N GLU A 178 10.09 -10.08 12.07
CA GLU A 178 10.71 -11.18 11.33
C GLU A 178 9.87 -12.45 11.43
N THR A 179 9.43 -12.81 12.63
CA THR A 179 8.59 -13.98 12.87
C THR A 179 7.24 -13.87 12.15
N ALA A 180 6.55 -12.74 12.29
CA ALA A 180 5.25 -12.52 11.65
C ALA A 180 5.30 -12.66 10.12
N THR A 181 6.32 -12.07 9.50
CA THR A 181 6.47 -12.11 8.04
C THR A 181 6.97 -13.46 7.55
N ALA A 182 7.78 -14.18 8.32
CA ALA A 182 8.19 -15.54 8.02
C ALA A 182 6.98 -16.48 7.89
N GLU A 183 6.08 -16.44 8.87
CA GLU A 183 4.87 -17.27 8.87
C GLU A 183 3.93 -16.94 7.69
N ALA A 184 3.74 -15.65 7.40
CA ALA A 184 2.90 -15.22 6.28
C ALA A 184 3.48 -15.69 4.92
N PHE A 185 4.80 -15.64 4.74
CA PHE A 185 5.46 -16.09 3.51
C PHE A 185 5.46 -17.62 3.41
N ALA A 186 5.78 -18.33 4.48
CA ALA A 186 5.72 -19.80 4.53
C ALA A 186 4.33 -20.31 4.16
N HIS A 187 3.28 -19.66 4.66
CA HIS A 187 1.90 -20.07 4.39
C HIS A 187 1.53 -19.99 2.89
N THR A 188 2.21 -19.14 2.11
CA THR A 188 1.99 -19.09 0.65
C THR A 188 2.35 -20.42 -0.04
N ALA A 189 3.30 -21.19 0.52
CA ALA A 189 3.64 -22.51 0.03
C ALA A 189 2.51 -23.52 0.27
N VAL A 190 1.83 -23.42 1.43
CA VAL A 190 0.66 -24.24 1.75
C VAL A 190 -0.46 -23.97 0.75
N LEU A 191 -0.78 -22.69 0.52
CA LEU A 191 -1.82 -22.26 -0.44
C LEU A 191 -1.51 -22.67 -1.89
N ALA A 192 -0.24 -22.71 -2.24
CA ALA A 192 0.20 -23.14 -3.57
C ALA A 192 0.31 -24.66 -3.73
N GLY A 193 0.07 -25.45 -2.67
CA GLY A 193 0.27 -26.91 -2.68
C GLY A 193 1.73 -27.34 -2.86
N ARG A 194 2.69 -26.50 -2.41
CA ARG A 194 4.14 -26.75 -2.52
C ARG A 194 4.82 -26.67 -1.15
N PRO A 195 4.57 -27.64 -0.26
CA PRO A 195 5.09 -27.61 1.12
C PRO A 195 6.62 -27.55 1.19
N GLY A 196 7.33 -28.07 0.19
CA GLY A 196 8.79 -27.98 0.10
C GLY A 196 9.32 -26.55 0.02
N ASN A 197 8.51 -25.59 -0.44
CA ASN A 197 8.87 -24.18 -0.50
C ASN A 197 8.70 -23.44 0.84
N ALA A 198 8.09 -24.07 1.86
CA ALA A 198 7.76 -23.38 3.11
C ALA A 198 9.00 -22.85 3.84
N ALA A 199 10.06 -23.68 3.95
CA ALA A 199 11.28 -23.28 4.65
C ALA A 199 12.02 -22.12 3.96
N PRO A 200 12.33 -22.17 2.66
CA PRO A 200 12.98 -21.04 2.00
C PRO A 200 12.10 -19.78 1.96
N LEU A 201 10.77 -19.90 1.88
CA LEU A 201 9.88 -18.74 1.96
C LEU A 201 9.79 -18.17 3.37
N ALA A 202 9.82 -19.01 4.43
CA ALA A 202 9.94 -18.52 5.80
C ALA A 202 11.22 -17.68 5.98
N GLU A 203 12.35 -18.16 5.48
CA GLU A 203 13.61 -17.42 5.56
C GLU A 203 13.55 -16.10 4.77
N ALA A 204 13.01 -16.13 3.56
CA ALA A 204 12.79 -14.90 2.78
C ALA A 204 11.87 -13.92 3.51
N GLY A 205 10.80 -14.40 4.15
CA GLY A 205 9.87 -13.60 4.95
C GLY A 205 10.54 -13.02 6.19
N ARG A 206 11.32 -13.80 6.91
CA ARG A 206 12.08 -13.37 8.07
C ARG A 206 13.01 -12.20 7.72
N LEU A 207 13.79 -12.34 6.67
CA LEU A 207 14.70 -11.29 6.20
C LEU A 207 13.95 -10.08 5.64
N PHE A 208 12.78 -10.28 5.01
CA PHE A 208 11.91 -9.20 4.57
C PHE A 208 11.38 -8.38 5.76
N GLY A 209 10.93 -9.04 6.84
CA GLY A 209 10.49 -8.38 8.07
C GLY A 209 11.59 -7.54 8.72
N ARG A 210 12.81 -8.10 8.81
CA ARG A 210 14.00 -7.36 9.26
C ARG A 210 14.22 -6.11 8.42
N LEU A 211 14.23 -6.28 7.11
CA LEU A 211 14.46 -5.19 6.18
C LEU A 211 13.39 -4.11 6.31
N ALA A 212 12.12 -4.49 6.38
CA ALA A 212 11.02 -3.56 6.54
C ALA A 212 11.16 -2.71 7.80
N HIS A 213 11.48 -3.33 8.92
CA HIS A 213 11.68 -2.64 10.21
C HIS A 213 12.88 -1.69 10.17
N LEU A 214 14.00 -2.14 9.60
CA LEU A 214 15.21 -1.31 9.49
C LEU A 214 14.99 -0.10 8.57
N LEU A 215 14.34 -0.28 7.42
CA LEU A 215 14.12 0.82 6.48
C LEU A 215 13.14 1.87 7.03
N ASP A 216 12.09 1.43 7.71
CA ASP A 216 11.16 2.32 8.39
C ASP A 216 11.89 3.16 9.46
N ALA A 217 12.70 2.51 10.30
CA ALA A 217 13.51 3.18 11.31
C ALA A 217 14.49 4.22 10.72
N VAL A 218 15.04 3.96 9.54
CA VAL A 218 15.93 4.90 8.83
C VAL A 218 15.15 6.05 8.22
N GLU A 219 14.02 5.76 7.54
CA GLU A 219 13.18 6.77 6.89
C GLU A 219 12.58 7.74 7.93
N ASP A 220 12.14 7.24 9.10
CA ASP A 220 11.46 8.03 10.12
C ASP A 220 12.41 8.71 11.13
N ARG A 221 13.71 8.34 11.15
CA ARG A 221 14.69 8.78 12.16
C ARG A 221 14.74 10.28 12.40
N ALA A 222 14.67 11.09 11.34
CA ALA A 222 14.75 12.55 11.46
C ALA A 222 13.45 13.14 12.03
N ALA A 223 12.31 12.60 11.65
CA ALA A 223 11.00 13.01 12.15
C ALA A 223 10.80 12.60 13.61
N ASP A 224 11.22 11.38 13.97
CA ASP A 224 11.17 10.86 15.33
C ASP A 224 12.06 11.70 16.28
N ALA A 225 13.26 12.04 15.84
CA ALA A 225 14.15 12.91 16.61
C ALA A 225 13.56 14.31 16.83
N ALA A 226 12.85 14.86 15.84
CA ALA A 226 12.23 16.17 15.93
C ALA A 226 11.00 16.19 16.85
N THR A 227 10.28 15.07 16.96
CA THR A 227 9.08 14.94 17.80
C THR A 227 9.35 14.32 19.16
N GLY A 228 10.55 13.77 19.37
CA GLY A 228 10.90 12.97 20.55
C GLY A 228 10.28 11.58 20.55
N ALA A 229 9.82 11.09 19.37
CA ALA A 229 9.28 9.75 19.22
C ALA A 229 10.37 8.69 19.34
N TRP A 230 9.96 7.50 19.76
CA TRP A 230 10.88 6.37 19.88
C TRP A 230 11.34 5.89 18.50
N ASN A 231 12.63 5.60 18.37
CA ASN A 231 13.19 5.06 17.13
C ASN A 231 14.21 3.97 17.48
N PRO A 232 14.12 2.76 16.86
CA PRO A 232 14.96 1.62 17.24
C PRO A 232 16.47 1.88 17.08
N LEU A 233 16.89 2.60 16.03
CA LEU A 233 18.30 2.91 15.80
C LEU A 233 18.84 3.86 16.87
N THR A 234 18.05 4.85 17.26
CA THR A 234 18.43 5.82 18.29
C THR A 234 18.43 5.17 19.67
N ALA A 235 17.39 4.39 19.99
CA ALA A 235 17.25 3.73 21.29
C ALA A 235 18.36 2.72 21.55
N THR A 236 18.73 1.92 20.56
CA THR A 236 19.79 0.90 20.68
C THR A 236 21.20 1.47 20.51
N GLY A 237 21.33 2.68 19.96
CA GLY A 237 22.61 3.27 19.57
C GLY A 237 23.21 2.64 18.30
N THR A 238 22.40 1.98 17.48
CA THR A 238 22.88 1.32 16.26
C THR A 238 23.27 2.36 15.19
N PRO A 239 24.53 2.36 14.71
CA PRO A 239 24.98 3.30 13.69
C PRO A 239 24.33 3.01 12.34
N LEU A 240 24.11 4.07 11.52
CA LEU A 240 23.53 3.91 10.16
C LEU A 240 24.35 2.97 9.27
N VAL A 241 25.68 2.93 9.43
CA VAL A 241 26.57 2.00 8.69
C VAL A 241 26.21 0.54 9.00
N GLU A 242 25.95 0.23 10.26
CA GLU A 242 25.54 -1.11 10.68
C GLU A 242 24.12 -1.44 10.20
N ALA A 243 23.19 -0.49 10.33
CA ALA A 243 21.84 -0.65 9.79
C ALA A 243 21.86 -0.90 8.26
N ARG A 244 22.72 -0.18 7.51
CA ARG A 244 22.93 -0.40 6.08
C ARG A 244 23.48 -1.78 5.78
N ARG A 245 24.50 -2.22 6.51
CA ARG A 245 25.09 -3.55 6.35
C ARG A 245 24.03 -4.65 6.55
N LEU A 246 23.24 -4.56 7.63
CA LEU A 246 22.17 -5.51 7.93
C LEU A 246 21.07 -5.50 6.87
N ALA A 247 20.75 -4.34 6.30
CA ALA A 247 19.78 -4.23 5.20
C ALA A 247 20.31 -4.88 3.91
N ASP A 248 21.58 -4.66 3.56
CA ASP A 248 22.23 -5.29 2.40
C ASP A 248 22.33 -6.80 2.58
N ASP A 249 22.67 -7.29 3.78
CA ASP A 249 22.70 -8.71 4.14
C ASP A 249 21.30 -9.34 4.00
N ALA A 250 20.24 -8.64 4.44
CA ALA A 250 18.86 -9.11 4.32
C ALA A 250 18.44 -9.24 2.84
N VAL A 251 18.73 -8.26 1.99
CA VAL A 251 18.45 -8.33 0.55
C VAL A 251 19.20 -9.48 -0.10
N HIS A 252 20.46 -9.69 0.27
CA HIS A 252 21.27 -10.81 -0.24
C HIS A 252 20.67 -12.15 0.20
N GLY A 253 20.33 -12.31 1.47
CA GLY A 253 19.72 -13.53 1.99
C GLY A 253 18.36 -13.84 1.38
N ILE A 254 17.50 -12.83 1.16
CA ILE A 254 16.23 -12.99 0.44
C ILE A 254 16.49 -13.58 -0.97
N ARG A 255 17.46 -13.04 -1.69
CA ARG A 255 17.81 -13.55 -3.03
C ARG A 255 18.26 -15.01 -2.98
N LEU A 256 19.05 -15.39 -1.99
CA LEU A 256 19.50 -16.80 -1.80
C LEU A 256 18.32 -17.70 -1.46
N ALA A 257 17.48 -17.30 -0.49
CA ALA A 257 16.31 -18.08 -0.11
C ALA A 257 15.35 -18.29 -1.30
N LEU A 258 15.11 -17.25 -2.11
CA LEU A 258 14.26 -17.34 -3.29
C LEU A 258 14.85 -18.24 -4.39
N SER A 259 16.17 -18.46 -4.43
CA SER A 259 16.79 -19.40 -5.38
C SER A 259 16.49 -20.88 -5.07
N GLU A 260 16.08 -21.18 -3.83
CA GLU A 260 15.68 -22.51 -3.39
C GLU A 260 14.17 -22.76 -3.58
N VAL A 261 13.39 -21.73 -3.92
CA VAL A 261 11.94 -21.84 -4.12
C VAL A 261 11.62 -22.34 -5.54
N GLU A 262 10.82 -23.39 -5.62
CA GLU A 262 10.29 -23.86 -6.89
C GLU A 262 9.13 -22.98 -7.37
N PHE A 263 9.39 -22.09 -8.32
CA PHE A 263 8.39 -21.23 -8.95
C PHE A 263 7.86 -21.82 -10.26
N GLY A 264 6.53 -21.72 -10.46
CA GLY A 264 5.92 -21.90 -11.79
C GLY A 264 6.20 -20.72 -12.71
N ASP A 265 6.13 -19.50 -12.16
CA ASP A 265 6.58 -18.24 -12.79
C ASP A 265 6.98 -17.21 -11.73
N GLY A 266 8.25 -17.14 -11.42
CA GLY A 266 8.80 -16.27 -10.38
C GLY A 266 9.16 -14.86 -10.85
N ARG A 267 8.88 -14.44 -12.10
CA ARG A 267 9.39 -13.16 -12.65
C ARG A 267 8.96 -11.95 -11.86
N LEU A 268 7.68 -11.85 -11.49
CA LEU A 268 7.19 -10.74 -10.70
C LEU A 268 7.74 -10.78 -9.27
N ALA A 269 7.72 -11.96 -8.62
CA ALA A 269 8.27 -12.14 -7.27
C ALA A 269 9.76 -11.75 -7.21
N HIS A 270 10.56 -12.24 -8.17
CA HIS A 270 11.98 -11.90 -8.27
C HIS A 270 12.18 -10.39 -8.50
N ARG A 271 11.39 -9.78 -9.39
CA ARG A 271 11.48 -8.34 -9.66
C ARG A 271 11.22 -7.51 -8.40
N LEU A 272 10.21 -7.88 -7.62
CA LEU A 272 9.82 -7.15 -6.41
C LEU A 272 10.81 -7.41 -5.25
N LEU A 273 11.12 -8.67 -4.97
CA LEU A 273 11.87 -9.06 -3.77
C LEU A 273 13.39 -9.03 -3.94
N VAL A 274 13.91 -8.94 -5.16
CA VAL A 274 15.36 -8.81 -5.39
C VAL A 274 15.71 -7.41 -5.88
N HIS A 275 15.02 -6.94 -6.94
CA HIS A 275 15.42 -5.68 -7.56
C HIS A 275 14.80 -4.45 -6.91
N GLU A 276 13.50 -4.48 -6.55
CA GLU A 276 12.85 -3.32 -5.95
C GLU A 276 13.24 -3.17 -4.47
N LEU A 277 13.49 -4.27 -3.72
CA LEU A 277 14.01 -4.17 -2.35
C LEU A 277 15.41 -3.53 -2.32
N ARG A 278 16.31 -3.91 -3.22
CA ARG A 278 17.62 -3.29 -3.31
C ARG A 278 17.50 -1.77 -3.45
N ARG A 279 16.62 -1.32 -4.34
CA ARG A 279 16.35 0.11 -4.53
C ARG A 279 15.71 0.77 -3.32
N SER A 280 14.88 0.04 -2.58
CA SER A 280 14.31 0.56 -1.34
C SER A 280 15.39 0.84 -0.31
N VAL A 281 16.39 -0.05 -0.20
CA VAL A 281 17.59 0.18 0.62
C VAL A 281 18.34 1.43 0.13
N ASP A 282 18.65 1.49 -1.16
CA ASP A 282 19.43 2.61 -1.72
C ASP A 282 18.71 3.96 -1.56
N ARG A 283 17.38 3.97 -1.64
CA ARG A 283 16.55 5.16 -1.41
C ARG A 283 16.55 5.58 0.07
N ALA A 284 16.32 4.66 0.99
CA ALA A 284 16.26 4.97 2.43
C ALA A 284 17.59 5.51 2.95
N PHE A 285 18.70 5.02 2.43
CA PHE A 285 20.05 5.50 2.79
C PHE A 285 20.58 6.63 1.89
N GLY A 286 19.74 7.21 1.01
CA GLY A 286 20.10 8.39 0.21
C GLY A 286 21.11 8.14 -0.90
N THR A 287 21.32 6.90 -1.35
CA THR A 287 22.28 6.54 -2.39
C THR A 287 21.68 6.51 -3.80
N GLU A 288 20.35 6.58 -3.95
CA GLU A 288 19.65 6.79 -5.23
C GLU A 288 18.60 7.90 -5.10
N SER A 289 18.66 8.91 -5.97
CA SER A 289 17.53 9.80 -6.22
C SER A 289 16.78 9.31 -7.47
N CYS A 290 15.48 9.06 -7.37
CA CYS A 290 14.64 8.91 -8.55
C CYS A 290 14.51 10.29 -9.22
N GLY A 291 15.23 10.52 -10.31
CA GLY A 291 15.16 11.76 -11.10
C GLY A 291 13.85 11.95 -11.89
N HIS A 292 12.78 11.26 -11.53
CA HIS A 292 11.45 11.42 -12.11
C HIS A 292 10.54 12.00 -11.04
N ALA A 293 9.99 13.19 -11.31
CA ALA A 293 8.89 13.72 -10.52
C ALA A 293 7.78 12.67 -10.43
N PRO A 294 7.12 12.48 -9.27
CA PRO A 294 6.09 11.47 -9.10
C PRO A 294 4.79 11.89 -9.81
N GLU A 295 4.77 11.74 -11.13
CA GLU A 295 3.53 11.77 -11.89
C GLU A 295 2.98 10.33 -11.92
N GLY A 296 1.93 10.08 -11.14
CA GLY A 296 1.12 8.86 -11.23
C GLY A 296 1.55 7.67 -10.38
N ALA A 297 2.12 7.86 -9.20
CA ALA A 297 2.18 6.80 -8.21
C ALA A 297 0.76 6.48 -7.73
N PHE A 298 0.32 5.24 -7.93
CA PHE A 298 -0.88 4.69 -7.28
C PHE A 298 -0.59 4.51 -5.79
N GLY A 299 -0.79 5.58 -5.02
CA GLY A 299 -0.71 5.60 -3.57
C GLY A 299 -1.39 6.86 -3.05
N PRO A 300 -1.89 6.86 -1.81
CA PRO A 300 -2.40 8.08 -1.22
C PRO A 300 -1.30 9.16 -1.20
N PRO A 301 -1.66 10.45 -1.34
CA PRO A 301 -0.70 11.54 -1.44
C PRO A 301 0.17 11.59 -0.18
N GLN A 302 1.48 11.64 -0.37
CA GLN A 302 2.44 11.86 0.70
C GLN A 302 2.21 13.27 1.29
N GLY A 303 2.24 13.36 2.63
CA GLY A 303 2.16 14.63 3.34
C GLY A 303 3.36 15.55 3.04
N PRO A 304 3.25 16.86 3.31
CA PRO A 304 4.24 17.85 2.90
C PRO A 304 5.40 17.92 3.91
N HIS A 305 6.40 17.06 3.80
CA HIS A 305 7.70 17.29 4.45
C HIS A 305 8.82 16.68 3.59
N ALA A 306 9.24 17.45 2.57
CA ALA A 306 10.59 17.35 2.04
C ALA A 306 11.37 18.59 2.53
N PRO A 307 12.57 18.45 3.13
CA PRO A 307 13.42 19.60 3.45
C PRO A 307 13.85 20.25 2.12
N GLN A 308 13.60 21.54 2.01
CA GLN A 308 14.16 22.35 0.91
C GLN A 308 15.67 22.45 1.10
N ALA A 309 16.42 22.12 0.05
CA ALA A 309 17.86 22.34 -0.02
C ALA A 309 18.18 23.85 0.14
N PRO A 310 19.34 24.21 0.71
CA PRO A 310 19.74 25.62 0.90
C PRO A 310 19.84 26.32 -0.45
N HIS A 311 19.23 27.49 -0.55
CA HIS A 311 19.36 28.36 -1.71
C HIS A 311 20.80 28.86 -1.87
N ASP A 312 21.41 28.53 -2.99
CA ASP A 312 22.68 29.08 -3.42
C ASP A 312 22.45 30.57 -3.84
N LEU A 313 23.01 31.50 -3.06
CA LEU A 313 22.82 32.95 -3.21
C LEU A 313 23.67 33.58 -4.33
N ASN A 314 24.15 32.82 -5.33
CA ASN A 314 25.00 33.36 -6.35
C ASN A 314 24.60 33.01 -7.78
N ARG A 315 23.46 33.59 -8.22
CA ARG A 315 23.09 33.62 -9.64
C ARG A 315 22.63 35.02 -10.04
N PRO A 316 23.21 35.64 -11.08
CA PRO A 316 22.82 37.00 -11.46
C PRO A 316 21.43 37.05 -12.07
N SER A 317 20.68 38.06 -11.63
CA SER A 317 19.31 38.40 -12.06
C SER A 317 19.31 38.87 -13.52
N HIS A 318 18.53 38.19 -14.36
CA HIS A 318 18.08 38.75 -15.63
C HIS A 318 16.75 39.48 -15.43
N PRO A 319 16.63 40.74 -15.91
CA PRO A 319 15.38 41.49 -15.85
C PRO A 319 14.59 41.26 -17.14
N TYR A 320 13.49 40.47 -17.11
CA TYR A 320 12.36 40.69 -18.02
C TYR A 320 11.14 39.84 -17.65
N ALA A 321 9.99 40.57 -17.72
CA ALA A 321 8.60 40.14 -17.83
C ALA A 321 7.83 39.87 -16.53
N GLY A 322 7.15 40.88 -16.07
CA GLY A 322 5.99 40.79 -15.21
C GLY A 322 4.83 40.11 -15.93
N GLY A 323 4.33 39.06 -15.33
CA GLY A 323 3.07 38.42 -15.58
C GLY A 323 2.65 37.75 -14.28
N GLY A 324 1.77 38.45 -13.53
CA GLY A 324 1.26 37.96 -12.25
C GLY A 324 0.50 36.68 -12.43
N GLU A 325 1.09 35.54 -12.01
CA GLU A 325 0.40 34.29 -11.86
C GLU A 325 -0.55 34.41 -10.64
N PRO A 326 -1.85 34.08 -10.78
CA PRO A 326 -2.77 34.18 -9.67
C PRO A 326 -2.33 33.25 -8.53
N PRO A 327 -2.56 33.62 -7.27
CA PRO A 327 -2.13 32.85 -6.10
C PRO A 327 -2.67 31.42 -6.19
N ARG A 328 -1.78 30.44 -6.10
CA ARG A 328 -2.12 29.00 -6.11
C ARG A 328 -2.98 28.70 -4.89
N PRO A 329 -4.20 28.15 -5.05
CA PRO A 329 -4.99 27.71 -3.91
C PRO A 329 -4.20 26.67 -3.13
N GLY A 330 -3.98 26.91 -1.85
CA GLY A 330 -3.30 25.99 -0.96
C GLY A 330 -3.98 24.62 -0.99
N GLY A 331 -3.21 23.54 -1.18
CA GLY A 331 -3.72 22.18 -1.18
C GLY A 331 -4.47 21.87 0.12
N ARG A 332 -5.64 21.22 0.01
CA ARG A 332 -6.43 20.80 1.17
C ARG A 332 -5.70 19.66 1.89
N GLY A 333 -5.66 19.69 3.23
CA GLY A 333 -5.10 18.59 4.04
C GLY A 333 -5.78 17.25 3.72
N PHE A 334 -5.08 16.14 3.98
CA PHE A 334 -5.50 14.78 3.63
C PHE A 334 -6.97 14.49 4.01
N TRP A 335 -7.39 14.79 5.23
CA TRP A 335 -8.75 14.53 5.72
C TRP A 335 -9.82 15.38 5.05
N ALA A 336 -9.52 16.65 4.82
CA ALA A 336 -10.42 17.54 4.07
C ALA A 336 -10.58 17.05 2.61
N GLY A 337 -9.49 16.54 2.00
CA GLY A 337 -9.52 15.92 0.69
C GLY A 337 -10.36 14.63 0.66
N CYS A 338 -10.24 13.78 1.68
CA CYS A 338 -11.04 12.55 1.80
C CYS A 338 -12.54 12.84 1.94
N VAL A 339 -12.92 13.78 2.81
CA VAL A 339 -14.32 14.19 2.97
C VAL A 339 -14.89 14.77 1.67
N MET A 340 -14.10 15.61 0.97
CA MET A 340 -14.48 16.14 -0.33
C MET A 340 -14.62 15.04 -1.39
N ALA A 341 -13.70 14.06 -1.42
CA ALA A 341 -13.76 12.92 -2.36
C ALA A 341 -15.00 12.08 -2.13
N VAL A 342 -15.33 11.76 -0.87
CA VAL A 342 -16.55 11.04 -0.50
C VAL A 342 -17.79 11.85 -0.88
N GLY A 343 -17.82 13.16 -0.57
CA GLY A 343 -18.91 14.05 -0.93
C GLY A 343 -19.13 14.14 -2.45
N LEU A 344 -18.07 14.26 -3.22
CA LEU A 344 -18.12 14.30 -4.69
C LEU A 344 -18.59 12.97 -5.29
N CYS A 345 -18.16 11.84 -4.71
CA CYS A 345 -18.63 10.51 -5.13
C CYS A 345 -20.10 10.27 -4.76
N CYS A 346 -20.51 10.62 -3.52
CA CYS A 346 -21.89 10.42 -3.07
C CYS A 346 -22.89 11.32 -3.80
N THR A 347 -22.46 12.50 -4.27
CA THR A 347 -23.30 13.45 -5.02
C THR A 347 -23.20 13.27 -6.54
N CYS A 348 -22.50 12.25 -7.02
CA CYS A 348 -22.20 12.01 -8.45
C CYS A 348 -21.56 13.18 -9.19
N LYS A 349 -21.09 14.21 -8.49
CA LYS A 349 -20.48 15.40 -9.10
C LYS A 349 -19.20 15.10 -9.89
N VAL A 350 -18.49 14.02 -9.55
CA VAL A 350 -17.32 13.58 -10.33
C VAL A 350 -17.72 13.16 -11.74
N CYS A 351 -18.92 12.60 -11.90
CA CYS A 351 -19.40 12.09 -13.18
C CYS A 351 -20.23 13.13 -13.95
N CYS A 352 -21.10 13.89 -13.25
CA CYS A 352 -22.19 14.64 -13.90
C CYS A 352 -22.06 16.17 -13.77
N ALA A 353 -21.06 16.71 -13.06
CA ALA A 353 -20.87 18.16 -12.98
C ALA A 353 -20.00 18.66 -14.13
N ASP A 354 -20.35 19.78 -14.72
CA ASP A 354 -19.54 20.43 -15.78
C ASP A 354 -18.14 20.75 -15.31
N GLU A 355 -17.99 21.20 -14.06
CA GLU A 355 -16.72 21.42 -13.37
C GLU A 355 -16.83 21.02 -11.90
N PHE A 356 -15.77 20.41 -11.37
CA PHE A 356 -15.62 20.17 -9.93
C PHE A 356 -14.19 20.45 -9.47
N GLU A 357 -14.02 20.82 -8.19
CA GLU A 357 -12.69 21.02 -7.61
C GLU A 357 -12.10 19.67 -7.17
N GLY A 358 -10.89 19.40 -7.61
CA GLY A 358 -10.12 18.21 -7.18
C GLY A 358 -10.03 18.15 -5.65
N PRO A 359 -10.33 16.98 -5.02
CA PRO A 359 -10.48 16.86 -3.56
C PRO A 359 -9.28 17.36 -2.77
N TRP A 360 -8.09 17.11 -3.25
CA TRP A 360 -6.82 17.48 -2.58
C TRP A 360 -6.14 18.68 -3.21
N SER A 361 -6.20 18.79 -4.54
CA SER A 361 -5.49 19.85 -5.29
C SER A 361 -6.22 21.19 -5.34
N GLY A 362 -7.54 21.21 -5.06
CA GLY A 362 -8.38 22.39 -5.24
C GLY A 362 -8.46 22.88 -6.70
N ARG A 363 -7.85 22.17 -7.65
CA ARG A 363 -7.91 22.57 -9.08
C ARG A 363 -9.24 22.18 -9.68
N LYS A 364 -9.80 23.05 -10.48
CA LYS A 364 -10.99 22.76 -11.28
C LYS A 364 -10.71 21.66 -12.29
N ARG A 365 -11.61 20.71 -12.39
CA ARG A 365 -11.60 19.59 -13.35
C ARG A 365 -12.99 19.48 -13.95
N SER A 366 -13.08 19.13 -15.23
CA SER A 366 -14.34 18.79 -15.88
C SER A 366 -14.82 17.40 -15.44
N GLY A 367 -16.13 17.25 -15.30
CA GLY A 367 -16.77 15.95 -15.08
C GLY A 367 -16.56 15.00 -16.25
N TRP A 368 -16.77 13.73 -15.99
CA TRP A 368 -16.48 12.67 -16.99
C TRP A 368 -17.60 12.47 -18.00
N CYS A 369 -18.84 12.85 -17.66
CA CYS A 369 -19.97 12.79 -18.56
C CYS A 369 -20.38 14.20 -18.93
N ASN A 370 -20.11 14.60 -20.16
CA ASN A 370 -20.62 15.86 -20.71
C ASN A 370 -22.04 15.60 -21.22
N CYS A 371 -23.03 15.62 -20.31
CA CYS A 371 -24.43 15.38 -20.66
C CYS A 371 -25.01 16.42 -21.61
N GLY A 372 -24.33 17.54 -21.84
CA GLY A 372 -24.72 18.56 -22.79
C GLY A 372 -24.62 18.17 -24.26
N SER A 373 -23.84 17.12 -24.60
CA SER A 373 -23.67 16.64 -25.98
C SER A 373 -24.54 15.44 -26.32
N CYS A 374 -25.17 14.77 -25.34
CA CYS A 374 -25.96 13.55 -25.59
C CYS A 374 -27.45 13.81 -25.75
N CYS A 375 -27.94 15.05 -25.53
CA CYS A 375 -29.38 15.33 -25.54
C CYS A 375 -29.94 15.87 -26.88
N ASP A 376 -29.10 16.11 -27.88
CA ASP A 376 -29.59 16.64 -29.18
C ASP A 376 -30.16 15.55 -30.13
N GLY A 377 -30.46 14.37 -29.64
CA GLY A 377 -30.97 13.28 -30.46
C GLY A 377 -31.91 12.25 -29.82
N CYS A 378 -32.29 12.40 -28.56
CA CYS A 378 -33.17 11.43 -27.89
C CYS A 378 -34.37 12.11 -27.24
N ASP A 379 -35.54 11.99 -27.89
CA ASP A 379 -36.86 12.41 -27.38
C ASP A 379 -37.41 11.47 -26.27
N CYS A 380 -36.61 10.97 -25.38
CA CYS A 380 -37.00 10.04 -24.31
C CYS A 380 -36.40 10.42 -22.97
N CYS A 381 -36.76 11.57 -22.41
CA CYS A 381 -36.45 11.87 -21.02
C CYS A 381 -37.50 12.75 -20.39
N CYS A 382 -38.60 12.16 -19.92
CA CYS A 382 -39.40 12.71 -18.83
C CYS A 382 -40.22 11.58 -18.21
N ASP A 383 -40.07 11.51 -16.88
CA ASP A 383 -40.78 10.75 -15.88
C ASP A 383 -40.08 9.49 -15.37
N GLY A 384 -39.40 9.68 -14.23
CA GLY A 384 -39.10 8.60 -13.30
C GLY A 384 -37.91 7.72 -13.67
N CYS A 385 -36.74 8.27 -13.87
CA CYS A 385 -35.53 7.48 -14.17
C CYS A 385 -34.95 6.80 -12.93
N ASP A 386 -35.28 5.51 -12.77
CA ASP A 386 -34.38 4.54 -12.12
C ASP A 386 -33.22 4.25 -13.09
N CYS A 387 -32.13 5.01 -12.96
CA CYS A 387 -30.96 4.93 -13.84
C CYS A 387 -30.03 3.74 -13.56
N CYS A 388 -30.55 2.57 -13.17
CA CYS A 388 -29.73 1.39 -12.86
C CYS A 388 -29.68 0.33 -13.95
N ASP A 389 -30.46 0.42 -15.03
CA ASP A 389 -30.55 -0.61 -16.07
C ASP A 389 -30.51 -0.04 -17.51
N CYS A 390 -29.57 0.84 -17.79
CA CYS A 390 -29.29 1.18 -19.18
C CYS A 390 -28.07 0.42 -19.70
N ASP A 391 -28.28 -0.68 -20.38
CA ASP A 391 -27.35 -1.24 -21.37
C ASP A 391 -27.18 -0.23 -22.53
N CYS A 392 -26.34 0.76 -22.31
CA CYS A 392 -25.89 1.66 -23.38
C CYS A 392 -24.79 0.97 -24.20
N SER A 393 -25.18 0.27 -25.23
CA SER A 393 -24.32 -0.23 -26.31
C SER A 393 -23.91 0.85 -27.33
N CYS A 394 -23.87 2.13 -26.91
CA CYS A 394 -23.45 3.26 -27.74
C CYS A 394 -22.31 4.04 -27.15
N CYS A 395 -21.17 3.40 -26.93
CA CYS A 395 -19.88 4.06 -26.72
C CYS A 395 -18.79 3.26 -27.41
N ASP A 396 -18.87 3.14 -28.73
CA ASP A 396 -17.71 2.98 -29.59
C ASP A 396 -17.30 4.40 -30.04
N CYS A 397 -16.33 4.99 -29.35
CA CYS A 397 -15.43 6.03 -29.87
C CYS A 397 -14.16 6.02 -29.02
#